data_1f969763342ec9fe61268dbad0a4590f
#
_entry.id   1f969763342ec9fe61268dbad0a4590f
#
_cell.length_a   1.000
_cell.length_b   1.000
_cell.length_c   1.000
_cell.angle_alpha   90.00
_cell.angle_beta   90.00
_cell.angle_gamma   90.00
#
_symmetry.space_group_name_H-M   'P 1'
#
loop_
_entity.id
_entity.type
_entity.pdbx_description
1 polymer ?
#
loop_
_entity_poly.entity_id
_entity_poly.type
_entity_poly.pdbx_seq_one_letter_code
_entity_poly.pdbx_strand_id
1 'polypeptide(L)'
;MANERVFPAGFFDRADESPDSVFYRPDRLVTHIDEGAIAAVGELYDELELAGDVLDICSSWISHFRSAPRRLVAMGMNESELRANEMATSWAIQDLNADPTLPFDDESFDAVTCCVSVDYLTRPLEVFAEVARVLRPGGPFAVTFSNRCFPTKAIRGWLLTDDEGRCAIVEAYFDLTEGFDPAVVELRNPGRHSDPLYAVVARRSTSRAGVLCGSGCSR
;
A
#
# COMPACT_ATOMS: atom_id res chain seq x y z
N MET A 1 -8.54 17.80 -3.82
CA MET A 1 -8.05 19.19 -3.65
C MET A 1 -6.80 19.31 -2.77
N ALA A 2 -6.52 18.41 -1.81
CA ALA A 2 -5.26 18.42 -1.07
C ALA A 2 -4.03 18.02 -1.94
N ASN A 3 -4.18 17.05 -2.83
CA ASN A 3 -3.12 16.52 -3.70
C ASN A 3 -2.53 17.56 -4.68
N GLU A 4 -3.33 18.50 -5.18
CA GLU A 4 -2.91 19.45 -6.23
C GLU A 4 -1.90 20.51 -5.79
N ARG A 5 -1.68 20.68 -4.48
CA ARG A 5 -0.72 21.68 -3.96
C ARG A 5 0.69 21.13 -3.78
N VAL A 6 0.86 19.81 -3.74
CA VAL A 6 2.14 19.16 -3.43
C VAL A 6 2.72 18.46 -4.65
N PHE A 7 1.87 17.83 -5.47
CA PHE A 7 2.30 17.16 -6.69
C PHE A 7 2.00 18.04 -7.91
N PRO A 8 2.89 18.04 -8.94
CA PRO A 8 2.66 18.80 -10.18
C PRO A 8 1.34 18.40 -10.87
N ALA A 9 0.76 19.30 -11.64
CA ALA A 9 -0.41 19.01 -12.48
C ALA A 9 -0.13 17.79 -13.39
N GLY A 10 -1.06 16.87 -13.47
CA GLY A 10 -0.93 15.64 -14.26
C GLY A 10 0.00 14.58 -13.67
N PHE A 11 0.44 14.75 -12.41
CA PHE A 11 1.31 13.76 -11.74
C PHE A 11 0.65 12.38 -11.64
N PHE A 12 -0.65 12.35 -11.35
CA PHE A 12 -1.46 11.14 -11.19
C PHE A 12 -2.16 10.69 -12.49
N ASP A 13 -1.95 11.39 -13.62
CA ASP A 13 -2.47 10.96 -14.92
C ASP A 13 -1.84 9.64 -15.35
N ARG A 14 -2.58 8.83 -16.09
CA ARG A 14 -2.14 7.55 -16.62
C ARG A 14 -2.24 7.53 -18.16
N ALA A 15 -1.48 6.68 -18.81
CA ALA A 15 -1.60 6.51 -20.26
C ALA A 15 -2.93 5.84 -20.66
N ASP A 16 -3.46 4.96 -19.79
CA ASP A 16 -4.77 4.33 -19.94
C ASP A 16 -5.69 4.78 -18.81
N GLU A 17 -6.57 5.73 -19.08
CA GLU A 17 -7.62 6.25 -18.18
C GLU A 17 -8.92 5.45 -18.23
N SER A 18 -8.96 4.31 -18.94
CA SER A 18 -10.12 3.42 -18.89
C SER A 18 -10.36 2.87 -17.49
N PRO A 19 -11.62 2.54 -17.13
CA PRO A 19 -11.93 2.02 -15.81
C PRO A 19 -11.04 0.82 -15.44
N ASP A 20 -10.48 0.82 -14.24
CA ASP A 20 -9.60 -0.24 -13.77
C ASP A 20 -10.30 -1.60 -13.72
N SER A 21 -11.60 -1.63 -13.47
CA SER A 21 -12.44 -2.82 -13.57
C SER A 21 -12.41 -3.52 -14.95
N VAL A 22 -12.07 -2.80 -16.02
CA VAL A 22 -11.90 -3.38 -17.36
C VAL A 22 -10.49 -3.99 -17.48
N PHE A 23 -9.47 -3.26 -17.02
CA PHE A 23 -8.07 -3.71 -17.10
C PHE A 23 -7.81 -4.95 -16.23
N TYR A 24 -8.34 -4.99 -14.98
CA TYR A 24 -8.13 -6.08 -14.04
C TYR A 24 -9.13 -7.25 -14.17
N ARG A 25 -10.07 -7.21 -15.14
CA ARG A 25 -11.02 -8.30 -15.36
C ARG A 25 -10.39 -9.63 -15.78
N PRO A 26 -9.38 -9.68 -16.72
CA PRO A 26 -8.73 -10.93 -17.07
C PRO A 26 -7.84 -11.43 -15.94
N ASP A 27 -7.98 -12.72 -15.57
CA ASP A 27 -7.16 -13.36 -14.54
C ASP A 27 -5.68 -13.36 -14.94
N ARG A 28 -4.81 -12.99 -13.98
CA ARG A 28 -3.34 -12.98 -14.12
C ARG A 28 -2.71 -13.76 -12.98
N LEU A 29 -2.80 -15.10 -13.04
CA LEU A 29 -2.20 -16.00 -12.05
C LEU A 29 -0.68 -16.15 -12.34
N VAL A 30 0.03 -15.02 -12.35
CA VAL A 30 1.48 -14.93 -12.56
C VAL A 30 2.09 -14.03 -11.50
N THR A 31 3.35 -14.28 -11.12
CA THR A 31 4.09 -13.39 -10.26
C THR A 31 4.58 -12.19 -11.08
N HIS A 32 4.48 -10.98 -10.53
CA HIS A 32 4.90 -9.74 -11.19
C HIS A 32 6.34 -9.35 -10.87
N ILE A 33 6.94 -10.01 -9.87
CA ILE A 33 8.35 -9.92 -9.47
C ILE A 33 8.93 -11.32 -9.40
N ASP A 34 10.24 -11.43 -9.49
CA ASP A 34 10.94 -12.71 -9.47
C ASP A 34 11.11 -13.30 -8.05
N GLU A 35 11.63 -14.53 -7.98
CA GLU A 35 11.80 -15.27 -6.73
C GLU A 35 12.68 -14.53 -5.71
N GLY A 36 13.71 -13.80 -6.16
CA GLY A 36 14.57 -13.04 -5.26
C GLY A 36 13.87 -11.87 -4.61
N ALA A 37 13.05 -11.15 -5.37
CA ALA A 37 12.23 -10.08 -4.84
C ALA A 37 11.10 -10.62 -3.94
N ILE A 38 10.45 -11.74 -4.32
CA ILE A 38 9.46 -12.44 -3.49
C ILE A 38 10.05 -12.84 -2.14
N ALA A 39 11.26 -13.44 -2.15
CA ALA A 39 11.94 -13.81 -0.90
C ALA A 39 12.19 -12.61 0.01
N ALA A 40 12.61 -11.47 -0.56
CA ALA A 40 12.85 -10.25 0.18
C ALA A 40 11.54 -9.63 0.76
N VAL A 41 10.40 -9.76 0.08
CA VAL A 41 9.09 -9.39 0.65
C VAL A 41 8.77 -10.26 1.86
N GLY A 42 8.93 -11.58 1.74
CA GLY A 42 8.67 -12.51 2.85
C GLY A 42 9.57 -12.27 4.05
N GLU A 43 10.86 -11.93 3.83
CA GLU A 43 11.80 -11.54 4.89
C GLU A 43 11.35 -10.29 5.63
N LEU A 44 10.96 -9.26 4.89
CA LEU A 44 10.42 -8.02 5.47
C LEU A 44 9.19 -8.30 6.35
N TYR A 45 8.26 -9.14 5.88
CA TYR A 45 7.04 -9.45 6.63
C TYR A 45 7.33 -10.23 7.91
N ASP A 46 8.33 -11.14 7.89
CA ASP A 46 8.81 -11.84 9.09
C ASP A 46 9.48 -10.85 10.08
N GLU A 47 10.34 -9.95 9.61
CA GLU A 47 11.02 -8.92 10.43
C GLU A 47 10.02 -7.94 11.08
N LEU A 48 8.93 -7.62 10.38
CA LEU A 48 7.86 -6.78 10.89
C LEU A 48 6.87 -7.54 11.78
N GLU A 49 7.06 -8.86 11.96
CA GLU A 49 6.19 -9.74 12.77
C GLU A 49 4.71 -9.70 12.35
N LEU A 50 4.43 -9.73 11.05
CA LEU A 50 3.08 -9.62 10.50
C LEU A 50 2.25 -10.90 10.68
N ALA A 51 2.07 -11.35 11.93
CA ALA A 51 1.40 -12.60 12.26
C ALA A 51 -0.05 -12.44 12.76
N GLY A 52 -0.53 -11.21 12.92
CA GLY A 52 -1.85 -10.86 13.45
C GLY A 52 -2.97 -10.79 12.41
N ASP A 53 -3.86 -9.81 12.57
CA ASP A 53 -4.88 -9.46 11.58
C ASP A 53 -4.28 -8.52 10.55
N VAL A 54 -4.09 -9.00 9.33
CA VAL A 54 -3.43 -8.26 8.24
C VAL A 54 -4.42 -7.97 7.11
N LEU A 55 -4.40 -6.74 6.61
CA LEU A 55 -5.06 -6.35 5.37
C LEU A 55 -4.01 -6.19 4.27
N ASP A 56 -4.16 -6.91 3.17
CA ASP A 56 -3.33 -6.81 1.98
C ASP A 56 -4.12 -6.07 0.89
N ILE A 57 -3.83 -4.76 0.71
CA ILE A 57 -4.52 -3.92 -0.27
C ILE A 57 -3.88 -4.04 -1.65
N CYS A 58 -4.68 -3.80 -2.71
CA CYS A 58 -4.28 -4.02 -4.10
C CYS A 58 -3.76 -5.45 -4.35
N SER A 59 -4.29 -6.40 -3.58
CA SER A 59 -3.89 -7.80 -3.57
C SER A 59 -4.43 -8.58 -4.78
N SER A 60 -3.90 -9.76 -4.98
CA SER A 60 -4.26 -10.67 -6.03
C SER A 60 -4.21 -12.12 -5.50
N TRP A 61 -3.87 -13.09 -6.37
CA TRP A 61 -3.85 -14.52 -6.08
C TRP A 61 -2.72 -14.96 -5.13
N ILE A 62 -1.79 -14.08 -4.77
CA ILE A 62 -0.64 -14.38 -3.91
C ILE A 62 -0.27 -13.16 -3.05
N SER A 63 0.07 -13.39 -1.78
CA SER A 63 0.43 -12.37 -0.79
C SER A 63 1.80 -12.61 -0.15
N HIS A 64 2.73 -13.23 -0.78
CA HIS A 64 4.16 -13.41 -0.48
C HIS A 64 4.60 -13.62 0.99
N PHE A 65 3.69 -13.94 1.92
CA PHE A 65 4.03 -14.31 3.28
C PHE A 65 4.74 -15.67 3.30
N ARG A 66 5.76 -15.84 4.12
CA ARG A 66 6.41 -17.15 4.35
C ARG A 66 5.56 -18.04 5.26
N SER A 67 4.85 -17.44 6.18
CA SER A 67 3.88 -18.10 7.06
C SER A 67 2.59 -17.30 7.08
N ALA A 68 1.45 -17.97 6.96
CA ALA A 68 0.15 -17.32 6.97
C ALA A 68 -0.06 -16.56 8.31
N PRO A 69 -0.48 -15.29 8.28
CA PRO A 69 -0.90 -14.59 9.49
C PRO A 69 -2.18 -15.22 10.08
N ARG A 70 -2.51 -14.87 11.32
CA ARG A 70 -3.74 -15.34 11.98
C ARG A 70 -4.98 -15.11 11.13
N ARG A 71 -5.07 -13.94 10.51
CA ARG A 71 -6.12 -13.54 9.59
C ARG A 71 -5.50 -12.68 8.48
N LEU A 72 -5.68 -13.09 7.24
CA LEU A 72 -5.33 -12.30 6.06
C LEU A 72 -6.59 -11.95 5.29
N VAL A 73 -6.86 -10.66 5.16
CA VAL A 73 -7.90 -10.15 4.24
C VAL A 73 -7.21 -9.64 2.99
N ALA A 74 -7.38 -10.33 1.87
CA ALA A 74 -6.89 -9.88 0.58
C ALA A 74 -7.92 -8.95 -0.06
N MET A 75 -7.54 -7.72 -0.40
CA MET A 75 -8.44 -6.76 -1.04
C MET A 75 -7.88 -6.33 -2.40
N GLY A 76 -8.66 -6.51 -3.43
CA GLY A 76 -8.27 -6.25 -4.81
C GLY A 76 -9.47 -6.13 -5.74
N MET A 77 -9.24 -6.23 -7.04
CA MET A 77 -10.28 -5.98 -8.04
C MET A 77 -10.77 -7.22 -8.77
N ASN A 78 -10.01 -8.32 -8.76
CA ASN A 78 -10.37 -9.56 -9.44
C ASN A 78 -10.73 -10.66 -8.43
N GLU A 79 -12.02 -10.98 -8.33
CA GLU A 79 -12.52 -11.97 -7.38
C GLU A 79 -11.95 -13.36 -7.62
N SER A 80 -11.72 -13.76 -8.87
CA SER A 80 -11.15 -15.07 -9.21
C SER A 80 -9.72 -15.20 -8.67
N GLU A 81 -8.92 -14.15 -8.84
CA GLU A 81 -7.55 -14.09 -8.30
C GLU A 81 -7.56 -14.11 -6.77
N LEU A 82 -8.40 -13.28 -6.14
CA LEU A 82 -8.48 -13.22 -4.66
C LEU A 82 -8.90 -14.56 -4.05
N ARG A 83 -9.82 -15.31 -4.71
CA ARG A 83 -10.20 -16.65 -4.29
C ARG A 83 -9.10 -17.68 -4.42
N ALA A 84 -8.17 -17.49 -5.36
CA ALA A 84 -7.01 -18.34 -5.56
C ALA A 84 -5.88 -18.09 -4.56
N ASN A 85 -5.97 -17.03 -3.73
CA ASN A 85 -4.97 -16.71 -2.72
C ASN A 85 -5.07 -17.66 -1.53
N GLU A 86 -4.20 -18.68 -1.48
CA GLU A 86 -4.23 -19.74 -0.49
C GLU A 86 -3.97 -19.26 0.95
N MET A 87 -3.35 -18.08 1.12
CA MET A 87 -3.09 -17.50 2.44
C MET A 87 -4.24 -16.63 2.95
N ALA A 88 -5.12 -16.15 2.06
CA ALA A 88 -6.23 -15.30 2.43
C ALA A 88 -7.31 -16.09 3.18
N THR A 89 -7.69 -15.61 4.35
CA THR A 89 -8.82 -16.15 5.13
C THR A 89 -10.16 -15.58 4.66
N SER A 90 -10.13 -14.41 4.03
CA SER A 90 -11.27 -13.74 3.40
C SER A 90 -10.78 -12.70 2.39
N TRP A 91 -11.69 -12.19 1.57
CA TRP A 91 -11.37 -11.17 0.59
C TRP A 91 -12.44 -10.09 0.50
N ALA A 92 -12.06 -8.93 -0.04
CA ALA A 92 -12.96 -7.84 -0.40
C ALA A 92 -12.65 -7.34 -1.81
N ILE A 93 -13.69 -6.98 -2.56
CA ILE A 93 -13.53 -6.41 -3.89
C ILE A 93 -13.67 -4.90 -3.78
N GLN A 94 -12.63 -4.17 -4.16
CA GLN A 94 -12.58 -2.72 -4.08
C GLN A 94 -11.71 -2.12 -5.16
N ASP A 95 -12.20 -1.07 -5.84
CA ASP A 95 -11.45 -0.18 -6.71
C ASP A 95 -11.08 1.07 -5.92
N LEU A 96 -9.86 1.13 -5.40
CA LEU A 96 -9.39 2.24 -4.56
C LEU A 96 -9.22 3.56 -5.33
N ASN A 97 -9.16 3.53 -6.66
CA ASN A 97 -9.14 4.73 -7.49
C ASN A 97 -10.55 5.31 -7.68
N ALA A 98 -11.57 4.46 -7.73
CA ALA A 98 -12.96 4.88 -7.78
C ALA A 98 -13.50 5.30 -6.41
N ASP A 99 -13.25 4.47 -5.38
CA ASP A 99 -13.62 4.72 -3.99
C ASP A 99 -12.47 4.30 -3.05
N PRO A 100 -11.72 5.26 -2.48
CA PRO A 100 -10.60 4.97 -1.58
C PRO A 100 -11.05 4.52 -0.19
N THR A 101 -12.35 4.59 0.14
CA THR A 101 -12.88 4.20 1.45
C THR A 101 -12.71 2.70 1.68
N LEU A 102 -12.02 2.31 2.75
CA LEU A 102 -11.87 0.90 3.11
C LEU A 102 -13.12 0.39 3.85
N PRO A 103 -13.74 -0.73 3.40
CA PRO A 103 -14.98 -1.25 3.98
C PRO A 103 -14.76 -2.00 5.30
N PHE A 104 -13.95 -1.43 6.19
CA PHE A 104 -13.59 -2.00 7.49
C PHE A 104 -13.73 -0.95 8.59
N ASP A 105 -13.97 -1.42 9.81
CA ASP A 105 -14.04 -0.57 11.00
C ASP A 105 -12.67 0.03 11.36
N ASP A 106 -12.68 1.12 12.12
CA ASP A 106 -11.48 1.72 12.69
C ASP A 106 -10.73 0.68 13.54
N GLU A 107 -9.39 0.72 13.50
CA GLU A 107 -8.52 -0.10 14.34
C GLU A 107 -8.79 -1.61 14.25
N SER A 108 -9.15 -2.11 13.07
CA SER A 108 -9.51 -3.51 12.82
C SER A 108 -8.34 -4.40 12.42
N PHE A 109 -7.18 -3.81 12.07
CA PHE A 109 -6.00 -4.56 11.61
C PHE A 109 -4.75 -4.25 12.42
N ASP A 110 -3.93 -5.28 12.64
CA ASP A 110 -2.62 -5.17 13.28
C ASP A 110 -1.55 -4.65 12.29
N ALA A 111 -1.74 -4.93 10.99
CA ALA A 111 -0.85 -4.46 9.92
C ALA A 111 -1.61 -4.30 8.59
N VAL A 112 -1.08 -3.47 7.70
CA VAL A 112 -1.52 -3.36 6.30
C VAL A 112 -0.32 -3.53 5.38
N THR A 113 -0.50 -4.22 4.25
CA THR A 113 0.49 -4.38 3.19
C THR A 113 -0.03 -3.87 1.86
N CYS A 114 0.87 -3.33 1.02
CA CYS A 114 0.64 -3.02 -0.38
C CYS A 114 1.88 -3.47 -1.16
N CYS A 115 1.77 -4.59 -1.87
CA CYS A 115 2.90 -5.20 -2.57
C CYS A 115 2.82 -4.90 -4.07
N VAL A 116 3.86 -4.27 -4.60
CA VAL A 116 4.09 -3.92 -6.02
C VAL A 116 2.87 -3.35 -6.76
N SER A 117 2.14 -2.46 -6.08
CA SER A 117 0.89 -1.91 -6.62
C SER A 117 0.65 -0.42 -6.29
N VAL A 118 1.51 0.21 -5.49
CA VAL A 118 1.34 1.62 -5.05
C VAL A 118 1.40 2.60 -6.22
N ASP A 119 2.10 2.24 -7.27
CA ASP A 119 2.28 3.01 -8.51
C ASP A 119 1.01 3.15 -9.36
N TYR A 120 -0.05 2.41 -9.05
CA TYR A 120 -1.34 2.50 -9.72
C TYR A 120 -2.37 3.38 -9.00
N LEU A 121 -2.06 3.84 -7.78
CA LEU A 121 -2.97 4.67 -6.99
C LEU A 121 -3.02 6.11 -7.53
N THR A 122 -4.19 6.54 -7.97
CA THR A 122 -4.44 7.93 -8.42
C THR A 122 -4.93 8.83 -7.28
N ARG A 123 -5.33 8.24 -6.14
CA ARG A 123 -5.80 8.91 -4.93
C ARG A 123 -5.04 8.42 -3.68
N PRO A 124 -3.67 8.41 -3.71
CA PRO A 124 -2.88 7.75 -2.67
C PRO A 124 -3.09 8.36 -1.28
N LEU A 125 -3.21 9.69 -1.14
CA LEU A 125 -3.35 10.31 0.17
C LEU A 125 -4.66 9.93 0.86
N GLU A 126 -5.75 9.74 0.10
CA GLU A 126 -7.03 9.30 0.63
C GLU A 126 -6.97 7.82 1.04
N VAL A 127 -6.30 6.97 0.23
CA VAL A 127 -6.07 5.56 0.58
C VAL A 127 -5.20 5.44 1.83
N PHE A 128 -4.11 6.21 1.95
CA PHE A 128 -3.23 6.19 3.10
C PHE A 128 -3.95 6.67 4.38
N ALA A 129 -4.83 7.68 4.27
CA ALA A 129 -5.67 8.13 5.38
C ALA A 129 -6.62 7.02 5.87
N GLU A 130 -7.22 6.27 4.95
CA GLU A 130 -8.06 5.12 5.28
C GLU A 130 -7.24 3.97 5.89
N VAL A 131 -6.02 3.72 5.38
CA VAL A 131 -5.10 2.76 6.00
C VAL A 131 -4.77 3.18 7.44
N ALA A 132 -4.47 4.47 7.69
CA ALA A 132 -4.25 4.97 9.05
C ALA A 132 -5.47 4.77 9.95
N ARG A 133 -6.69 4.91 9.42
CA ARG A 133 -7.94 4.70 10.15
C ARG A 133 -8.13 3.25 10.58
N VAL A 134 -7.93 2.31 9.66
CA VAL A 134 -8.20 0.87 9.92
C VAL A 134 -7.08 0.18 10.69
N LEU A 135 -5.86 0.74 10.70
CA LEU A 135 -4.74 0.23 11.49
C LEU A 135 -4.95 0.48 12.98
N ARG A 136 -4.57 -0.47 13.83
CA ARG A 136 -4.40 -0.25 15.27
C ARG A 136 -3.18 0.64 15.54
N PRO A 137 -3.19 1.47 16.62
CA PRO A 137 -2.03 2.26 17.00
C PRO A 137 -0.75 1.41 17.09
N GLY A 138 0.34 1.88 16.46
CA GLY A 138 1.62 1.16 16.38
C GLY A 138 1.70 0.12 15.27
N GLY A 139 0.58 -0.21 14.61
CA GLY A 139 0.54 -1.14 13.47
C GLY A 139 1.31 -0.61 12.26
N PRO A 140 2.12 -1.43 11.57
CA PRO A 140 2.85 -1.02 10.38
C PRO A 140 1.97 -1.02 9.13
N PHE A 141 2.23 -0.05 8.25
CA PHE A 141 1.86 -0.10 6.84
C PHE A 141 3.14 -0.32 6.02
N ALA A 142 3.26 -1.49 5.40
CA ALA A 142 4.40 -1.86 4.57
C ALA A 142 4.04 -1.74 3.09
N VAL A 143 4.69 -0.79 2.40
CA VAL A 143 4.57 -0.60 0.96
C VAL A 143 5.85 -1.10 0.31
N THR A 144 5.73 -2.12 -0.54
CA THR A 144 6.87 -2.65 -1.31
C THR A 144 6.66 -2.41 -2.80
N PHE A 145 7.74 -2.16 -3.53
CA PHE A 145 7.70 -1.99 -4.97
C PHE A 145 9.03 -2.35 -5.63
N SER A 146 8.98 -2.53 -6.94
CA SER A 146 10.08 -2.88 -7.80
C SER A 146 10.16 -1.90 -8.97
N ASN A 147 11.09 -2.13 -9.90
CA ASN A 147 11.11 -1.45 -11.20
C ASN A 147 10.10 -2.06 -12.21
N ARG A 148 9.32 -3.06 -11.78
CA ARG A 148 8.29 -3.74 -12.59
C ARG A 148 6.94 -3.05 -12.39
N CYS A 149 6.29 -2.68 -13.49
CA CYS A 149 4.93 -2.13 -13.46
C CYS A 149 4.20 -2.38 -14.78
N PHE A 150 2.89 -2.13 -14.81
CA PHE A 150 2.12 -1.98 -16.04
C PHE A 150 2.20 -0.51 -16.50
N PRO A 151 3.02 -0.15 -17.50
CA PRO A 151 3.30 1.25 -17.83
C PRO A 151 2.06 2.06 -18.24
N THR A 152 1.01 1.38 -18.72
CA THR A 152 -0.23 2.04 -19.13
C THR A 152 -1.10 2.45 -17.94
N LYS A 153 -0.96 1.76 -16.80
CA LYS A 153 -1.75 1.99 -15.58
C LYS A 153 -0.96 2.70 -14.47
N ALA A 154 0.38 2.65 -14.52
CA ALA A 154 1.20 3.39 -13.58
C ALA A 154 1.02 4.90 -13.78
N ILE A 155 1.00 5.65 -12.68
CA ILE A 155 0.87 7.11 -12.72
C ILE A 155 2.07 7.76 -13.40
N ARG A 156 1.85 8.87 -14.07
CA ARG A 156 2.89 9.60 -14.81
C ARG A 156 4.08 9.98 -13.95
N GLY A 157 3.83 10.41 -12.71
CA GLY A 157 4.89 10.76 -11.76
C GLY A 157 5.84 9.61 -11.50
N TRP A 158 5.32 8.37 -11.37
CA TRP A 158 6.12 7.16 -11.20
C TRP A 158 7.00 6.84 -12.40
N LEU A 159 6.43 6.98 -13.61
CA LEU A 159 7.15 6.66 -14.85
C LEU A 159 8.25 7.67 -15.20
N LEU A 160 8.16 8.89 -14.68
CA LEU A 160 9.13 9.96 -14.93
C LEU A 160 10.26 10.04 -13.89
N THR A 161 10.24 9.15 -12.89
CA THR A 161 11.25 9.11 -11.81
C THR A 161 12.06 7.82 -11.85
N ASP A 162 13.26 7.88 -11.29
CA ASP A 162 14.09 6.73 -10.99
C ASP A 162 13.69 6.08 -9.65
N ASP A 163 14.42 5.09 -9.22
CA ASP A 163 14.09 4.32 -8.01
C ASP A 163 14.20 5.17 -6.73
N GLU A 164 15.15 6.12 -6.66
CA GLU A 164 15.26 7.05 -5.53
C GLU A 164 14.04 8.00 -5.49
N GLY A 165 13.64 8.52 -6.64
CA GLY A 165 12.44 9.34 -6.76
C GLY A 165 11.15 8.58 -6.43
N ARG A 166 11.05 7.28 -6.76
CA ARG A 166 9.92 6.44 -6.37
C ARG A 166 9.84 6.24 -4.86
N CYS A 167 10.98 6.01 -4.19
CA CYS A 167 11.06 6.00 -2.73
C CYS A 167 10.55 7.31 -2.15
N ALA A 168 11.02 8.45 -2.66
CA ALA A 168 10.59 9.77 -2.20
C ALA A 168 9.09 10.04 -2.43
N ILE A 169 8.51 9.52 -3.53
CA ILE A 169 7.06 9.60 -3.78
C ILE A 169 6.28 8.88 -2.67
N VAL A 170 6.65 7.64 -2.34
CA VAL A 170 5.94 6.86 -1.32
C VAL A 170 6.17 7.42 0.08
N GLU A 171 7.39 7.88 0.39
CA GLU A 171 7.68 8.60 1.65
C GLU A 171 6.81 9.85 1.78
N ALA A 172 6.65 10.64 0.70
CA ALA A 172 5.77 11.81 0.69
C ALA A 172 4.30 11.46 0.90
N TYR A 173 3.82 10.28 0.49
CA TYR A 173 2.45 9.85 0.79
C TYR A 173 2.25 9.66 2.29
N PHE A 174 3.23 9.09 3.00
CA PHE A 174 3.20 8.98 4.47
C PHE A 174 3.28 10.35 5.14
N ASP A 175 4.24 11.20 4.75
CA ASP A 175 4.47 12.51 5.37
C ASP A 175 3.29 13.47 5.22
N LEU A 176 2.53 13.35 4.13
CA LEU A 176 1.37 14.18 3.82
C LEU A 176 0.07 13.61 4.39
N THR A 177 0.13 12.43 5.00
CA THR A 177 -1.03 11.77 5.61
C THR A 177 -0.90 11.82 7.13
N GLU A 178 -1.89 12.43 7.79
CA GLU A 178 -1.92 12.44 9.26
C GLU A 178 -2.09 11.01 9.81
N GLY A 179 -1.43 10.73 10.93
CA GLY A 179 -1.60 9.49 11.68
C GLY A 179 -0.50 8.46 11.47
N PHE A 180 0.55 8.77 10.73
CA PHE A 180 1.76 7.95 10.64
C PHE A 180 2.95 8.60 11.32
N ASP A 181 3.83 7.77 11.90
CA ASP A 181 5.18 8.17 12.29
C ASP A 181 6.06 8.30 11.03
N PRO A 182 7.23 8.94 11.11
CA PRO A 182 8.14 9.06 9.96
C PRO A 182 8.42 7.72 9.30
N ALA A 183 8.33 7.66 7.98
CA ALA A 183 8.56 6.44 7.21
C ALA A 183 10.04 6.05 7.19
N VAL A 184 10.32 4.75 7.09
CA VAL A 184 11.66 4.19 6.88
C VAL A 184 11.72 3.63 5.47
N VAL A 185 12.72 4.07 4.70
CA VAL A 185 12.98 3.60 3.33
C VAL A 185 14.12 2.59 3.34
N GLU A 186 13.90 1.43 2.73
CA GLU A 186 14.87 0.34 2.69
C GLU A 186 15.01 -0.25 1.28
N LEU A 187 16.26 -0.50 0.87
CA LEU A 187 16.56 -1.34 -0.28
C LEU A 187 16.66 -2.81 0.19
N ARG A 188 15.60 -3.58 -0.05
CA ARG A 188 15.50 -4.98 0.41
C ARG A 188 16.20 -5.96 -0.53
N ASN A 189 16.21 -5.68 -1.83
CA ASN A 189 16.96 -6.43 -2.83
C ASN A 189 17.62 -5.46 -3.82
N PRO A 190 18.96 -5.47 -3.96
CA PRO A 190 19.67 -4.54 -4.83
C PRO A 190 19.53 -4.86 -6.34
N GLY A 191 18.84 -5.94 -6.71
CA GLY A 191 18.54 -6.23 -8.11
C GLY A 191 19.74 -6.68 -8.98
N ARG A 192 20.84 -7.15 -8.39
CA ARG A 192 22.06 -7.53 -9.16
C ARG A 192 21.83 -8.70 -10.11
N HIS A 193 20.99 -9.67 -9.70
CA HIS A 193 20.65 -10.88 -10.47
C HIS A 193 19.16 -11.21 -10.37
N SER A 194 18.35 -10.27 -9.95
CA SER A 194 16.92 -10.41 -9.65
C SER A 194 16.26 -9.03 -9.76
N ASP A 195 14.95 -8.96 -9.68
CA ASP A 195 14.24 -7.68 -9.64
C ASP A 195 14.63 -6.91 -8.36
N PRO A 196 14.95 -5.61 -8.42
CA PRO A 196 15.19 -4.82 -7.22
C PRO A 196 13.90 -4.73 -6.39
N LEU A 197 14.03 -4.69 -5.06
CA LEU A 197 12.90 -4.49 -4.16
C LEU A 197 13.20 -3.38 -3.16
N TYR A 198 12.30 -2.42 -3.14
CA TYR A 198 12.29 -1.31 -2.19
C TYR A 198 11.12 -1.49 -1.23
N ALA A 199 11.29 -1.05 0.00
CA ALA A 199 10.24 -0.97 1.00
C ALA A 199 10.20 0.42 1.61
N VAL A 200 9.00 0.94 1.80
CA VAL A 200 8.74 2.15 2.59
C VAL A 200 7.72 1.76 3.64
N VAL A 201 8.11 1.86 4.90
CA VAL A 201 7.31 1.38 6.03
C VAL A 201 7.12 2.50 7.04
N ALA A 202 5.88 2.77 7.41
CA ALA A 202 5.58 3.63 8.55
C ALA A 202 4.63 2.93 9.53
N ARG A 203 4.65 3.34 10.79
CA ARG A 203 3.72 2.84 11.79
C ARG A 203 2.64 3.88 12.06
N ARG A 204 1.42 3.40 12.30
CA ARG A 204 0.38 4.28 12.81
C ARG A 204 0.84 4.88 14.16
N SER A 205 0.79 6.19 14.27
CA SER A 205 1.18 6.90 15.49
C SER A 205 0.34 6.47 16.69
N THR A 206 0.99 6.26 17.83
CA THR A 206 0.33 5.91 19.10
C THR A 206 -0.23 7.14 19.83
N SER A 207 0.24 8.36 19.48
CA SER A 207 -0.26 9.59 20.05
C SER A 207 -1.57 10.00 19.40
N ARG A 208 -2.67 10.05 20.13
CA ARG A 208 -3.85 10.81 19.70
C ARG A 208 -3.41 12.26 19.59
N ALA A 209 -3.59 12.90 18.42
CA ALA A 209 -3.47 14.34 18.30
C ALA A 209 -4.28 15.00 19.45
N GLY A 210 -3.58 15.63 20.37
CA GLY A 210 -4.18 16.17 21.58
C GLY A 210 -5.23 17.19 21.18
N VAL A 211 -6.48 16.90 21.55
CA VAL A 211 -7.53 17.91 21.63
C VAL A 211 -7.02 18.94 22.63
N LEU A 212 -6.49 20.04 22.14
CA LEU A 212 -6.27 21.26 22.92
C LEU A 212 -7.66 21.73 23.40
N CYS A 213 -8.09 21.14 24.50
CA CYS A 213 -9.21 21.67 25.24
C CYS A 213 -8.76 23.01 25.84
N GLY A 214 -9.05 24.10 25.14
CA GLY A 214 -8.87 25.45 25.64
C GLY A 214 -9.68 25.61 26.91
N SER A 215 -9.01 25.46 28.06
CA SER A 215 -9.55 25.89 29.35
C SER A 215 -9.64 27.42 29.33
N GLY A 216 -10.82 27.92 28.95
CA GLY A 216 -11.23 29.30 29.17
C GLY A 216 -11.23 29.57 30.67
N CYS A 217 -10.22 30.27 31.16
CA CYS A 217 -10.22 30.81 32.51
C CYS A 217 -11.06 32.08 32.51
N SER A 218 -12.23 32.00 33.11
CA SER A 218 -13.06 33.15 33.45
C SER A 218 -12.39 33.91 34.57
N ARG A 219 -12.21 35.20 34.39
CA ARG A 219 -12.29 36.22 35.48
C ARG A 219 -12.89 37.48 34.88
#